data_8e41f23ea16b002761a267185cf74898
#
_entry.id   8e41f23ea16b002761a267185cf74898
#
_cell.length_a   1.000
_cell.length_b   1.000
_cell.length_c   1.000
_cell.angle_alpha   90.00
_cell.angle_beta   90.00
_cell.angle_gamma   90.00
#
_symmetry.space_group_name_H-M   'P 1'
#
loop_
_entity.id
_entity.type
_entity.pdbx_description
1 polymer ?
#
loop_
_entity_poly.entity_id
_entity_poly.type
_entity_poly.pdbx_seq_one_letter_code
_entity_poly.pdbx_strand_id
1 'polypeptide(L)'
;DLNTVFINDASAYALGEYYAGAAKDTSRSIIVTIGTGLGSTFLENDTVLNELTEGIPEHGYLYNIPYRDGMADDFFSTRWFVNTWNMLFPDKKVTGVKEIALRASNGDNNAQSLFENFASNFVEFITPFLLNFKPEKLIIGGNIAKASDFFLDNIQFQLKKLNLITKIDICKLWDMSPLIGSAIYTSNILENMENTKEKRHTQQFIAPTNSTATPSGEYDIYPAFPLGKGKIGKGINQLADWIEKHSQIKIDGY
;
A
#
# COMPACT_ATOMS: atom_id res chain seq x y z
N ASP A 1 -3.92 -4.50 -29.42
CA ASP A 1 -4.43 -4.07 -28.13
C ASP A 1 -3.58 -4.69 -27.03
N LEU A 2 -3.10 -3.88 -26.08
CA LEU A 2 -2.42 -4.37 -24.88
C LEU A 2 -3.48 -4.66 -23.83
N ASN A 3 -3.49 -5.87 -23.29
CA ASN A 3 -4.31 -6.18 -22.13
C ASN A 3 -3.69 -5.45 -20.92
N THR A 4 -4.38 -4.45 -20.42
CA THR A 4 -3.92 -3.67 -19.27
C THR A 4 -4.77 -4.04 -18.06
N VAL A 5 -4.11 -4.29 -16.94
CA VAL A 5 -4.75 -4.63 -15.67
C VAL A 5 -4.29 -3.62 -14.64
N PHE A 6 -5.23 -3.13 -13.83
CA PHE A 6 -4.95 -2.20 -12.75
C PHE A 6 -5.13 -2.91 -11.41
N ILE A 7 -4.23 -2.65 -10.50
CA ILE A 7 -4.30 -3.10 -9.12
C ILE A 7 -3.87 -1.95 -8.21
N ASN A 8 -4.51 -1.84 -7.04
CA ASN A 8 -4.06 -0.90 -6.02
C ASN A 8 -2.65 -1.27 -5.53
N ASP A 9 -1.81 -0.28 -5.24
CA ASP A 9 -0.41 -0.47 -4.85
C ASP A 9 -0.24 -1.27 -3.56
N ALA A 10 -1.06 -1.00 -2.53
CA ALA A 10 -1.05 -1.78 -1.28
C ALA A 10 -1.52 -3.22 -1.51
N SER A 11 -2.48 -3.43 -2.43
CA SER A 11 -2.93 -4.78 -2.80
C SER A 11 -1.85 -5.55 -3.57
N ALA A 12 -1.16 -4.88 -4.50
CA ALA A 12 0.00 -5.47 -5.17
C ALA A 12 1.10 -5.82 -4.17
N TYR A 13 1.40 -4.91 -3.23
CA TYR A 13 2.36 -5.16 -2.15
C TYR A 13 1.98 -6.39 -1.34
N ALA A 14 0.71 -6.49 -0.94
CA ALA A 14 0.20 -7.58 -0.13
C ALA A 14 0.29 -8.94 -0.85
N LEU A 15 -0.07 -9.01 -2.12
CA LEU A 15 0.06 -10.22 -2.92
C LEU A 15 1.53 -10.66 -3.05
N GLY A 16 2.45 -9.72 -3.23
CA GLY A 16 3.88 -10.05 -3.24
C GLY A 16 4.34 -10.70 -1.94
N GLU A 17 3.99 -10.12 -0.80
CA GLU A 17 4.31 -10.67 0.52
C GLU A 17 3.60 -12.00 0.79
N TYR A 18 2.42 -12.21 0.23
CA TYR A 18 1.70 -13.47 0.35
C TYR A 18 2.38 -14.60 -0.44
N TYR A 19 2.74 -14.35 -1.69
CA TYR A 19 3.31 -15.41 -2.54
C TYR A 19 4.78 -15.71 -2.27
N ALA A 20 5.58 -14.70 -1.91
CA ALA A 20 7.02 -14.87 -1.81
C ALA A 20 7.66 -14.22 -0.55
N GLY A 21 6.86 -13.56 0.30
CA GLY A 21 7.35 -12.78 1.42
C GLY A 21 6.94 -13.27 2.80
N ALA A 22 6.62 -12.33 3.68
CA ALA A 22 6.34 -12.59 5.09
C ALA A 22 4.96 -13.19 5.35
N ALA A 23 3.99 -12.95 4.47
CA ALA A 23 2.63 -13.49 4.58
C ALA A 23 2.47 -14.86 3.92
N LYS A 24 3.54 -15.45 3.40
CA LYS A 24 3.49 -16.79 2.80
C LYS A 24 2.96 -17.83 3.79
N ASP A 25 2.19 -18.77 3.26
CA ASP A 25 1.58 -19.90 3.99
C ASP A 25 0.57 -19.47 5.09
N THR A 26 -0.06 -18.28 4.94
CA THR A 26 -1.16 -17.85 5.81
C THR A 26 -2.51 -17.98 5.10
N SER A 27 -3.56 -18.36 5.82
CA SER A 27 -4.93 -18.34 5.30
C SER A 27 -5.54 -16.95 5.40
N ARG A 28 -5.23 -16.21 6.48
CA ARG A 28 -5.69 -14.82 6.68
C ARG A 28 -4.53 -13.93 7.10
N SER A 29 -4.38 -12.81 6.43
CA SER A 29 -3.37 -11.82 6.78
C SER A 29 -3.86 -10.39 6.54
N ILE A 30 -3.37 -9.48 7.36
CA ILE A 30 -3.47 -8.04 7.12
C ILE A 30 -2.06 -7.56 6.78
N ILE A 31 -1.94 -6.86 5.69
CA ILE A 31 -0.69 -6.21 5.30
C ILE A 31 -0.91 -4.71 5.35
N VAL A 32 -0.05 -4.00 6.08
CA VAL A 32 -0.03 -2.55 6.13
C VAL A 32 1.29 -2.02 5.58
N THR A 33 1.23 -0.97 4.80
CA THR A 33 2.41 -0.23 4.35
C THR A 33 2.40 1.16 4.98
N ILE A 34 3.43 1.46 5.77
CA ILE A 34 3.53 2.74 6.48
C ILE A 34 4.72 3.52 5.91
N GLY A 35 4.40 4.59 5.18
CA GLY A 35 5.37 5.42 4.48
C GLY A 35 4.94 6.87 4.47
N THR A 36 4.77 7.47 3.30
CA THR A 36 4.17 8.81 3.14
C THR A 36 2.75 8.84 3.69
N GLY A 37 2.04 7.72 3.54
CA GLY A 37 0.71 7.47 4.08
C GLY A 37 0.58 6.03 4.58
N LEU A 38 -0.65 5.65 4.93
CA LEU A 38 -1.03 4.33 5.41
C LEU A 38 -1.75 3.54 4.30
N GLY A 39 -1.08 2.56 3.70
CA GLY A 39 -1.72 1.57 2.85
C GLY A 39 -2.13 0.34 3.65
N SER A 40 -3.17 -0.37 3.21
CA SER A 40 -3.60 -1.61 3.86
C SER A 40 -4.30 -2.54 2.88
N THR A 41 -4.22 -3.84 3.18
CA THR A 41 -4.91 -4.89 2.42
C THR A 41 -5.22 -6.03 3.36
N PHE A 42 -6.44 -6.55 3.24
CA PHE A 42 -6.91 -7.75 3.92
C PHE A 42 -6.88 -8.89 2.92
N LEU A 43 -6.20 -9.97 3.25
CA LEU A 43 -6.12 -11.17 2.41
C LEU A 43 -6.76 -12.37 3.09
N GLU A 44 -7.57 -13.10 2.34
CA GLU A 44 -7.96 -14.46 2.68
C GLU A 44 -7.47 -15.39 1.56
N ASN A 45 -6.48 -16.22 1.88
CA ASN A 45 -5.65 -16.91 0.91
C ASN A 45 -5.01 -15.91 -0.07
N ASP A 46 -5.18 -16.09 -1.38
CA ASP A 46 -4.69 -15.19 -2.42
C ASP A 46 -5.70 -14.11 -2.85
N THR A 47 -6.83 -14.02 -2.14
CA THR A 47 -7.91 -13.10 -2.48
C THR A 47 -7.82 -11.82 -1.68
N VAL A 48 -7.75 -10.70 -2.39
CA VAL A 48 -7.87 -9.35 -1.80
C VAL A 48 -9.33 -9.11 -1.45
N LEU A 49 -9.60 -8.81 -0.18
CA LEU A 49 -10.94 -8.55 0.32
C LEU A 49 -11.25 -7.07 0.25
N ASN A 50 -12.23 -6.71 -0.57
CA ASN A 50 -12.60 -5.32 -0.86
C ASN A 50 -14.01 -4.96 -0.36
N GLU A 51 -14.80 -5.95 0.03
CA GLU A 51 -16.17 -5.73 0.45
C GLU A 51 -16.24 -5.34 1.93
N LEU A 52 -17.07 -4.34 2.22
CA LEU A 52 -17.37 -3.94 3.58
C LEU A 52 -18.09 -5.09 4.30
N THR A 53 -17.39 -5.68 5.26
CA THR A 53 -17.92 -6.72 6.15
C THR A 53 -17.48 -6.45 7.58
N GLU A 54 -18.00 -7.22 8.54
CA GLU A 54 -17.55 -7.09 9.93
C GLU A 54 -16.05 -7.37 10.04
N GLY A 55 -15.29 -6.35 10.43
CA GLY A 55 -13.82 -6.42 10.59
C GLY A 55 -13.01 -6.08 9.34
N ILE A 56 -13.66 -5.81 8.20
CA ILE A 56 -12.98 -5.37 6.97
C ILE A 56 -13.63 -4.06 6.53
N PRO A 57 -12.91 -2.93 6.52
CA PRO A 57 -13.43 -1.68 6.00
C PRO A 57 -13.61 -1.73 4.49
N GLU A 58 -14.37 -0.78 3.96
CA GLU A 58 -14.61 -0.66 2.52
C GLU A 58 -13.27 -0.63 1.76
N HIS A 59 -13.18 -1.46 0.72
CA HIS A 59 -11.96 -1.70 -0.06
C HIS A 59 -10.75 -2.20 0.75
N GLY A 60 -10.94 -2.59 2.02
CA GLY A 60 -9.84 -2.94 2.91
C GLY A 60 -8.97 -1.75 3.34
N TYR A 61 -9.46 -0.52 3.18
CA TYR A 61 -8.69 0.69 3.43
C TYR A 61 -8.76 1.14 4.88
N LEU A 62 -7.59 1.21 5.53
CA LEU A 62 -7.45 1.70 6.89
C LEU A 62 -7.13 3.19 6.96
N TYR A 63 -6.57 3.78 5.90
CA TYR A 63 -6.07 5.16 5.91
C TYR A 63 -7.13 6.21 6.25
N ASN A 64 -8.37 5.98 5.81
CA ASN A 64 -9.50 6.89 5.97
C ASN A 64 -10.42 6.54 7.15
N ILE A 65 -10.03 5.60 7.99
CA ILE A 65 -10.76 5.29 9.21
C ILE A 65 -10.55 6.41 10.22
N PRO A 66 -11.63 6.95 10.82
CA PRO A 66 -11.52 7.94 11.89
C PRO A 66 -10.70 7.42 13.06
N TYR A 67 -9.72 8.19 13.49
CA TYR A 67 -8.91 7.89 14.65
C TYR A 67 -8.58 9.18 15.40
N ARG A 68 -8.99 9.24 16.66
CA ARG A 68 -8.87 10.43 17.52
C ARG A 68 -9.50 11.66 16.86
N ASP A 69 -8.73 12.72 16.65
CA ASP A 69 -9.13 13.99 16.06
C ASP A 69 -8.88 14.09 14.54
N GLY A 70 -8.55 12.97 13.90
CA GLY A 70 -8.26 12.91 12.47
C GLY A 70 -8.58 11.54 11.85
N MET A 71 -7.83 11.19 10.83
CA MET A 71 -7.87 9.90 10.16
C MET A 71 -6.62 9.08 10.51
N ALA A 72 -6.68 7.77 10.34
CA ALA A 72 -5.54 6.90 10.60
C ALA A 72 -4.28 7.32 9.85
N ASP A 73 -4.39 7.82 8.62
CA ASP A 73 -3.26 8.33 7.82
C ASP A 73 -2.53 9.51 8.48
N ASP A 74 -3.23 10.31 9.27
CA ASP A 74 -2.63 11.44 9.99
C ASP A 74 -1.71 10.98 11.12
N PHE A 75 -1.91 9.77 11.64
CA PHE A 75 -1.18 9.19 12.78
C PHE A 75 -0.17 8.12 12.36
N PHE A 76 -0.41 7.44 11.23
CA PHE A 76 0.42 6.32 10.78
C PHE A 76 1.10 6.64 9.45
N SER A 77 1.87 7.72 9.43
CA SER A 77 2.61 8.20 8.27
C SER A 77 3.91 8.90 8.66
N THR A 78 4.80 9.09 7.69
CA THR A 78 6.03 9.91 7.86
C THR A 78 5.69 11.32 8.38
N ARG A 79 4.56 11.89 7.93
CA ARG A 79 4.13 13.23 8.36
C ARG A 79 3.91 13.30 9.86
N TRP A 80 3.29 12.27 10.47
CA TRP A 80 3.08 12.23 11.90
C TRP A 80 4.39 12.31 12.67
N PHE A 81 5.37 11.49 12.32
CA PHE A 81 6.67 11.50 12.98
C PHE A 81 7.37 12.85 12.87
N VAL A 82 7.43 13.41 11.64
CA VAL A 82 8.11 14.68 11.38
C VAL A 82 7.43 15.85 12.08
N ASN A 83 6.09 15.92 11.99
CA ASN A 83 5.33 17.01 12.60
C ASN A 83 5.39 16.95 14.12
N THR A 84 5.22 15.75 14.70
CA THR A 84 5.28 15.57 16.16
C THR A 84 6.67 15.91 16.69
N TRP A 85 7.72 15.41 16.04
CA TRP A 85 9.09 15.74 16.43
C TRP A 85 9.36 17.24 16.35
N ASN A 86 9.04 17.87 15.22
CA ASN A 86 9.31 19.29 14.98
C ASN A 86 8.49 20.22 15.88
N MET A 87 7.31 19.78 16.30
CA MET A 87 6.51 20.49 17.29
C MET A 87 7.12 20.40 18.69
N LEU A 88 7.60 19.22 19.09
CA LEU A 88 8.20 19.01 20.40
C LEU A 88 9.64 19.61 20.51
N PHE A 89 10.37 19.61 19.41
CA PHE A 89 11.79 20.00 19.35
C PHE A 89 12.05 20.99 18.22
N PRO A 90 11.54 22.23 18.30
CA PRO A 90 11.62 23.20 17.21
C PRO A 90 13.05 23.59 16.83
N ASP A 91 13.99 23.47 17.77
CA ASP A 91 15.43 23.74 17.56
C ASP A 91 16.19 22.54 16.98
N LYS A 92 15.56 21.37 16.87
CA LYS A 92 16.17 20.11 16.39
C LYS A 92 15.34 19.49 15.28
N LYS A 93 14.85 20.31 14.35
CA LYS A 93 13.96 19.88 13.27
C LYS A 93 14.57 18.76 12.45
N VAL A 94 13.69 17.89 11.97
CA VAL A 94 13.98 16.78 11.07
C VAL A 94 13.11 16.87 9.82
N THR A 95 13.53 16.22 8.76
CA THR A 95 12.81 16.15 7.48
C THR A 95 12.25 14.74 7.20
N GLY A 96 12.69 13.74 7.96
CA GLY A 96 12.25 12.37 7.77
C GLY A 96 12.44 11.47 8.99
N VAL A 97 11.77 10.33 8.99
CA VAL A 97 11.82 9.34 10.09
C VAL A 97 13.23 8.76 10.26
N LYS A 98 14.01 8.67 9.18
CA LYS A 98 15.39 8.16 9.24
C LYS A 98 16.26 8.96 10.22
N GLU A 99 16.10 10.28 10.29
CA GLU A 99 16.85 11.12 11.23
C GLU A 99 16.43 10.84 12.68
N ILE A 100 15.13 10.63 12.92
CA ILE A 100 14.61 10.27 14.24
C ILE A 100 15.14 8.88 14.65
N ALA A 101 15.11 7.91 13.74
CA ALA A 101 15.63 6.57 13.99
C ALA A 101 17.13 6.60 14.30
N LEU A 102 17.91 7.43 13.60
CA LEU A 102 19.33 7.62 13.90
C LEU A 102 19.57 8.22 15.30
N ARG A 103 18.71 9.15 15.72
CA ARG A 103 18.77 9.69 17.09
C ARG A 103 18.44 8.61 18.13
N ALA A 104 17.39 7.82 17.89
CA ALA A 104 17.00 6.72 18.75
C ALA A 104 18.13 5.67 18.92
N SER A 105 18.81 5.31 17.83
CA SER A 105 19.95 4.39 17.86
C SER A 105 21.16 4.96 18.60
N ASN A 106 21.30 6.29 18.64
CA ASN A 106 22.34 6.98 19.43
C ASN A 106 21.93 7.22 20.89
N GLY A 107 20.81 6.64 21.35
CA GLY A 107 20.37 6.72 22.73
C GLY A 107 19.56 7.98 23.08
N ASP A 108 19.03 8.70 22.09
CA ASP A 108 18.11 9.82 22.36
C ASP A 108 16.75 9.28 22.86
N ASN A 109 16.50 9.40 24.16
CA ASN A 109 15.30 8.91 24.82
C ASN A 109 14.01 9.54 24.23
N ASN A 110 14.07 10.79 23.76
CA ASN A 110 12.91 11.43 23.15
C ASN A 110 12.55 10.78 21.81
N ALA A 111 13.56 10.41 21.02
CA ALA A 111 13.35 9.70 19.78
C ALA A 111 12.82 8.28 20.01
N GLN A 112 13.33 7.58 21.03
CA GLN A 112 12.83 6.27 21.43
C GLN A 112 11.37 6.36 21.90
N SER A 113 11.05 7.33 22.78
CA SER A 113 9.68 7.54 23.26
C SER A 113 8.69 7.89 22.14
N LEU A 114 9.14 8.53 21.06
CA LEU A 114 8.27 8.80 19.91
C LEU A 114 7.88 7.51 19.19
N PHE A 115 8.81 6.56 19.03
CA PHE A 115 8.50 5.24 18.47
C PHE A 115 7.63 4.39 19.42
N GLU A 116 7.82 4.50 20.73
CA GLU A 116 6.95 3.84 21.72
C GLU A 116 5.52 4.39 21.67
N ASN A 117 5.37 5.70 21.51
CA ASN A 117 4.06 6.34 21.33
C ASN A 117 3.40 5.89 20.01
N PHE A 118 4.17 5.81 18.93
CA PHE A 118 3.69 5.26 17.68
C PHE A 118 3.19 3.82 17.85
N ALA A 119 3.97 2.96 18.52
CA ALA A 119 3.58 1.57 18.78
C ALA A 119 2.27 1.48 19.56
N SER A 120 2.10 2.29 20.60
CA SER A 120 0.90 2.30 21.42
C SER A 120 -0.33 2.78 20.65
N ASN A 121 -0.18 3.85 19.87
CA ASN A 121 -1.23 4.34 18.98
C ASN A 121 -1.63 3.29 17.93
N PHE A 122 -0.63 2.62 17.36
CA PHE A 122 -0.87 1.60 16.34
C PHE A 122 -1.60 0.39 16.91
N VAL A 123 -1.23 -0.08 18.10
CA VAL A 123 -1.95 -1.17 18.78
C VAL A 123 -3.39 -0.78 19.09
N GLU A 124 -3.61 0.41 19.65
CA GLU A 124 -4.96 0.92 19.92
C GLU A 124 -5.82 0.90 18.64
N PHE A 125 -5.29 1.39 17.55
CA PHE A 125 -5.98 1.50 16.26
C PHE A 125 -6.25 0.14 15.61
N ILE A 126 -5.23 -0.74 15.56
CA ILE A 126 -5.32 -1.99 14.78
C ILE A 126 -6.10 -3.09 15.51
N THR A 127 -6.20 -3.03 16.84
CA THR A 127 -6.81 -4.08 17.68
C THR A 127 -8.24 -4.47 17.26
N PRO A 128 -9.17 -3.55 16.98
CA PRO A 128 -10.51 -3.92 16.53
C PRO A 128 -10.50 -4.78 15.25
N PHE A 129 -9.62 -4.48 14.31
CA PHE A 129 -9.48 -5.24 13.06
C PHE A 129 -8.90 -6.62 13.30
N LEU A 130 -7.93 -6.74 14.22
CA LEU A 130 -7.35 -8.03 14.59
C LEU A 130 -8.39 -8.93 15.29
N LEU A 131 -9.22 -8.36 16.16
CA LEU A 131 -10.27 -9.10 16.87
C LEU A 131 -11.37 -9.60 15.93
N ASN A 132 -11.78 -8.79 14.97
CA ASN A 132 -12.89 -9.11 14.08
C ASN A 132 -12.43 -10.00 12.91
N PHE A 133 -11.37 -9.61 12.21
CA PHE A 133 -10.87 -10.37 11.06
C PHE A 133 -10.09 -11.63 11.46
N LYS A 134 -9.44 -11.64 12.63
CA LYS A 134 -8.63 -12.74 13.19
C LYS A 134 -7.55 -13.24 12.23
N PRO A 135 -6.66 -12.36 11.75
CA PRO A 135 -5.58 -12.76 10.88
C PRO A 135 -4.56 -13.61 11.63
N GLU A 136 -3.94 -14.56 10.94
CA GLU A 136 -2.78 -15.30 11.45
C GLU A 136 -1.56 -14.41 11.57
N LYS A 137 -1.41 -13.49 10.58
CA LYS A 137 -0.33 -12.53 10.56
C LYS A 137 -0.81 -11.10 10.24
N LEU A 138 -0.16 -10.15 10.89
CA LEU A 138 -0.12 -8.74 10.51
C LEU A 138 1.30 -8.43 10.00
N ILE A 139 1.41 -8.05 8.73
CA ILE A 139 2.69 -7.68 8.13
C ILE A 139 2.79 -6.17 8.06
N ILE A 140 3.88 -5.63 8.58
CA ILE A 140 4.19 -4.19 8.52
C ILE A 140 5.28 -3.96 7.48
N GLY A 141 4.96 -3.17 6.46
CA GLY A 141 5.86 -2.78 5.39
C GLY A 141 5.98 -1.26 5.26
N GLY A 142 6.58 -0.83 4.16
CA GLY A 142 6.83 0.59 3.89
C GLY A 142 8.09 1.12 4.59
N ASN A 143 8.40 2.39 4.36
CA ASN A 143 9.67 2.97 4.81
C ASN A 143 9.81 3.07 6.34
N ILE A 144 8.70 3.20 7.07
CA ILE A 144 8.72 3.27 8.54
C ILE A 144 9.08 1.91 9.14
N ALA A 145 8.74 0.80 8.47
CA ALA A 145 9.11 -0.54 8.89
C ALA A 145 10.64 -0.75 9.00
N LYS A 146 11.44 0.07 8.30
CA LYS A 146 12.92 0.07 8.43
C LYS A 146 13.43 0.50 9.81
N ALA A 147 12.56 1.10 10.62
CA ALA A 147 12.83 1.49 12.01
C ALA A 147 12.15 0.54 13.02
N SER A 148 11.78 -0.66 12.60
CA SER A 148 11.03 -1.64 13.41
C SER A 148 11.69 -1.99 14.74
N ASP A 149 12.99 -1.96 14.82
CA ASP A 149 13.76 -2.23 16.07
C ASP A 149 13.31 -1.33 17.24
N PHE A 150 12.73 -0.17 16.96
CA PHE A 150 12.28 0.77 18.00
C PHE A 150 10.82 0.61 18.41
N PHE A 151 10.01 -0.17 17.68
CA PHE A 151 8.58 -0.26 17.97
C PHE A 151 7.98 -1.67 17.91
N LEU A 152 8.61 -2.61 17.18
CA LEU A 152 8.01 -3.92 16.92
C LEU A 152 7.80 -4.74 18.20
N ASP A 153 8.82 -4.82 19.06
CA ASP A 153 8.75 -5.55 20.31
C ASP A 153 7.69 -4.99 21.25
N ASN A 154 7.52 -3.66 21.25
CA ASN A 154 6.48 -2.99 22.03
C ASN A 154 5.08 -3.35 21.50
N ILE A 155 4.87 -3.34 20.19
CA ILE A 155 3.61 -3.79 19.58
C ILE A 155 3.31 -5.24 19.96
N GLN A 156 4.27 -6.15 19.77
CA GLN A 156 4.11 -7.57 20.10
C GLN A 156 3.76 -7.77 21.58
N PHE A 157 4.45 -7.07 22.48
CA PHE A 157 4.20 -7.13 23.90
C PHE A 157 2.79 -6.65 24.28
N GLN A 158 2.34 -5.53 23.71
CA GLN A 158 1.01 -5.00 23.98
C GLN A 158 -0.09 -5.93 23.47
N LEU A 159 0.04 -6.47 22.25
CA LEU A 159 -0.94 -7.42 21.70
C LEU A 159 -0.99 -8.72 22.50
N LYS A 160 0.16 -9.21 22.98
CA LYS A 160 0.19 -10.36 23.88
C LYS A 160 -0.56 -10.09 25.18
N LYS A 161 -0.46 -8.89 25.74
CA LYS A 161 -1.26 -8.50 26.93
C LYS A 161 -2.76 -8.50 26.66
N LEU A 162 -3.18 -8.24 25.43
CA LEU A 162 -4.56 -8.30 24.98
C LEU A 162 -5.01 -9.73 24.61
N ASN A 163 -4.17 -10.75 24.84
CA ASN A 163 -4.38 -12.13 24.47
C ASN A 163 -4.65 -12.34 22.96
N LEU A 164 -4.11 -11.46 22.11
CA LEU A 164 -4.18 -11.61 20.67
C LEU A 164 -3.08 -12.58 20.19
N ILE A 165 -3.50 -13.55 19.38
CA ILE A 165 -2.62 -14.61 18.87
C ILE A 165 -2.00 -14.28 17.49
N THR A 166 -2.44 -13.18 16.87
CA THR A 166 -1.91 -12.72 15.59
C THR A 166 -0.41 -12.49 15.69
N LYS A 167 0.37 -13.11 14.81
CA LYS A 167 1.81 -12.86 14.70
C LYS A 167 2.05 -11.56 13.93
N ILE A 168 3.05 -10.80 14.37
CA ILE A 168 3.47 -9.59 13.66
C ILE A 168 4.83 -9.81 13.08
N ASP A 169 4.95 -9.59 11.79
CA ASP A 169 6.21 -9.68 11.05
C ASP A 169 6.45 -8.40 10.24
N ILE A 170 7.71 -8.13 9.95
CA ILE A 170 8.10 -7.11 8.97
C ILE A 170 8.13 -7.73 7.58
N CYS A 171 7.79 -6.94 6.56
CA CYS A 171 7.87 -7.36 5.17
C CYS A 171 9.25 -7.93 4.82
N LYS A 172 9.29 -8.86 3.87
CA LYS A 172 10.54 -9.49 3.43
C LYS A 172 11.03 -8.97 2.09
N LEU A 173 10.11 -8.61 1.19
CA LEU A 173 10.44 -8.30 -0.19
C LEU A 173 10.65 -6.79 -0.43
N TRP A 174 10.21 -5.94 0.49
CA TRP A 174 10.36 -4.48 0.41
C TRP A 174 9.84 -3.92 -0.93
N ASP A 175 10.68 -3.19 -1.65
CA ASP A 175 10.34 -2.57 -2.93
C ASP A 175 10.02 -3.60 -4.05
N MET A 176 10.38 -4.87 -3.84
CA MET A 176 10.04 -5.96 -4.76
C MET A 176 8.61 -6.48 -4.56
N SER A 177 8.00 -6.24 -3.38
CA SER A 177 6.65 -6.73 -3.08
C SER A 177 5.62 -6.31 -4.13
N PRO A 178 5.45 -5.02 -4.46
CA PRO A 178 4.44 -4.61 -5.44
C PRO A 178 4.76 -5.10 -6.86
N LEU A 179 6.02 -5.26 -7.22
CA LEU A 179 6.42 -5.78 -8.54
C LEU A 179 6.01 -7.24 -8.68
N ILE A 180 6.35 -8.07 -7.70
CA ILE A 180 5.99 -9.49 -7.69
C ILE A 180 4.47 -9.65 -7.64
N GLY A 181 3.78 -8.91 -6.76
CA GLY A 181 2.34 -8.98 -6.64
C GLY A 181 1.60 -8.55 -7.91
N SER A 182 2.05 -7.50 -8.58
CA SER A 182 1.48 -7.07 -9.86
C SER A 182 1.64 -8.12 -10.95
N ALA A 183 2.82 -8.75 -11.02
CA ALA A 183 3.08 -9.82 -11.99
C ALA A 183 2.16 -11.02 -11.77
N ILE A 184 2.01 -11.46 -10.51
CA ILE A 184 1.15 -12.59 -10.14
C ILE A 184 -0.32 -12.27 -10.40
N TYR A 185 -0.78 -11.08 -9.99
CA TYR A 185 -2.15 -10.63 -10.23
C TYR A 185 -2.51 -10.64 -11.71
N THR A 186 -1.60 -10.15 -12.56
CA THR A 186 -1.77 -10.15 -14.02
C THR A 186 -1.82 -11.58 -14.57
N SER A 187 -0.93 -12.47 -14.09
CA SER A 187 -0.91 -13.89 -14.51
C SER A 187 -2.22 -14.58 -14.19
N ASN A 188 -2.71 -14.42 -12.95
CA ASN A 188 -3.96 -15.03 -12.50
C ASN A 188 -5.17 -14.55 -13.31
N ILE A 189 -5.22 -13.27 -13.68
CA ILE A 189 -6.29 -12.74 -14.53
C ILE A 189 -6.20 -13.33 -15.93
N LEU A 190 -5.01 -13.40 -16.53
CA LEU A 190 -4.84 -13.94 -17.87
C LEU A 190 -5.23 -15.43 -17.93
N GLU A 191 -4.81 -16.22 -16.96
CA GLU A 191 -5.20 -17.64 -16.84
C GLU A 191 -6.72 -17.82 -16.70
N ASN A 192 -7.37 -17.00 -15.89
CA ASN A 192 -8.82 -17.02 -15.74
C ASN A 192 -9.54 -16.59 -17.03
N MET A 193 -9.00 -15.65 -17.80
CA MET A 193 -9.54 -15.23 -19.09
C MET A 193 -9.43 -16.33 -20.14
N GLU A 194 -8.33 -17.10 -20.16
CA GLU A 194 -8.14 -18.23 -21.05
C GLU A 194 -9.12 -19.39 -20.71
N ASN A 195 -9.33 -19.65 -19.42
CA ASN A 195 -10.20 -20.72 -18.94
C ASN A 195 -11.69 -20.42 -19.16
N THR A 196 -12.12 -19.17 -19.20
CA THR A 196 -13.53 -18.81 -19.34
C THR A 196 -14.03 -18.71 -20.76
N LYS A 197 -13.19 -18.85 -21.81
CA LYS A 197 -13.54 -18.68 -23.22
C LYS A 197 -14.33 -17.40 -23.55
N GLU A 198 -14.58 -16.54 -22.61
CA GLU A 198 -15.16 -15.23 -22.82
C GLU A 198 -14.07 -14.24 -23.18
N LYS A 199 -13.91 -14.00 -24.48
CA LYS A 199 -13.19 -12.81 -24.97
C LYS A 199 -14.00 -11.59 -24.54
N ARG A 200 -13.72 -11.05 -23.36
CA ARG A 200 -14.21 -9.72 -23.01
C ARG A 200 -13.55 -8.73 -23.97
N HIS A 201 -14.35 -8.23 -24.89
CA HIS A 201 -13.91 -7.12 -25.72
C HIS A 201 -13.74 -5.89 -24.82
N THR A 202 -12.51 -5.47 -24.62
CA THR A 202 -12.12 -4.25 -23.90
C THR A 202 -12.52 -2.95 -24.64
N GLN A 203 -13.54 -3.00 -25.48
CA GLN A 203 -14.08 -1.82 -26.17
C GLN A 203 -14.79 -0.83 -25.23
N GLN A 204 -14.98 -1.17 -23.95
CA GLN A 204 -15.74 -0.33 -23.01
C GLN A 204 -14.90 0.65 -22.18
N PHE A 205 -13.56 0.55 -22.18
CA PHE A 205 -12.74 1.44 -21.35
C PHE A 205 -12.12 2.63 -22.05
N ILE A 206 -12.22 2.69 -23.38
CA ILE A 206 -11.97 3.92 -24.12
C ILE A 206 -13.32 4.29 -24.75
N ALA A 207 -14.16 4.96 -23.98
CA ALA A 207 -15.35 5.57 -24.55
C ALA A 207 -14.90 6.52 -25.66
N PRO A 208 -15.49 6.42 -26.88
CA PRO A 208 -15.24 7.44 -27.88
C PRO A 208 -15.66 8.76 -27.24
N THR A 209 -14.77 9.71 -27.22
CA THR A 209 -15.07 11.07 -26.80
C THR A 209 -16.18 11.61 -27.71
N ASN A 210 -17.42 11.45 -27.30
CA ASN A 210 -18.46 12.32 -27.76
C ASN A 210 -18.13 13.68 -27.16
N SER A 211 -17.83 14.63 -28.01
CA SER A 211 -17.42 16.00 -27.71
C SER A 211 -18.56 16.85 -27.12
N THR A 212 -19.20 16.37 -26.09
CA THR A 212 -20.06 17.20 -25.25
C THR A 212 -19.15 17.72 -24.14
N ALA A 213 -18.94 19.04 -24.21
CA ALA A 213 -18.19 19.76 -23.19
C ALA A 213 -18.73 19.39 -21.80
N THR A 214 -17.86 18.99 -20.91
CA THR A 214 -18.17 18.76 -19.49
C THR A 214 -18.80 20.04 -18.94
N PRO A 215 -19.96 19.99 -18.27
CA PRO A 215 -20.54 21.16 -17.66
C PRO A 215 -19.56 21.84 -16.73
N SER A 216 -19.55 23.17 -16.72
CA SER A 216 -18.69 23.98 -15.88
C SER A 216 -18.87 23.59 -14.41
N GLY A 217 -17.86 22.98 -13.80
CA GLY A 217 -17.85 22.53 -12.40
C GLY A 217 -17.77 21.02 -12.20
N GLU A 218 -17.85 20.21 -13.24
CA GLU A 218 -17.59 18.77 -13.15
C GLU A 218 -16.14 18.45 -13.53
N TYR A 219 -15.52 17.61 -12.73
CA TYR A 219 -14.16 17.14 -12.96
C TYR A 219 -14.21 15.87 -13.81
N ASP A 220 -13.64 15.89 -15.02
CA ASP A 220 -13.47 14.68 -15.82
C ASP A 220 -12.29 13.89 -15.25
N ILE A 221 -12.60 12.84 -14.49
CA ILE A 221 -11.60 11.98 -13.83
C ILE A 221 -10.87 11.09 -14.85
N TYR A 222 -11.40 10.98 -16.07
CA TYR A 222 -10.81 10.15 -17.13
C TYR A 222 -10.70 10.92 -18.45
N PRO A 223 -9.77 11.88 -18.57
CA PRO A 223 -9.62 12.59 -19.83
C PRO A 223 -9.18 11.61 -20.92
N ALA A 224 -10.05 11.36 -21.88
CA ALA A 224 -9.71 10.57 -23.06
C ALA A 224 -9.00 11.47 -24.07
N PHE A 225 -7.74 11.17 -24.36
CA PHE A 225 -6.97 11.86 -25.40
C PHE A 225 -7.01 11.06 -26.70
N PRO A 226 -7.41 11.65 -27.83
CA PRO A 226 -7.35 10.99 -29.11
C PRO A 226 -5.88 10.78 -29.52
N LEU A 227 -5.42 9.54 -29.48
CA LEU A 227 -4.12 9.16 -29.97
C LEU A 227 -4.20 8.90 -31.49
N GLY A 228 -3.39 9.61 -32.29
CA GLY A 228 -3.30 9.37 -33.73
C GLY A 228 -2.81 7.96 -34.07
N LYS A 229 -3.07 7.50 -35.30
CA LYS A 229 -2.60 6.19 -35.80
C LYS A 229 -1.08 6.04 -35.58
N GLY A 230 -0.66 4.90 -35.06
CA GLY A 230 0.76 4.56 -34.85
C GLY A 230 1.38 5.15 -33.55
N LYS A 231 0.58 5.75 -32.66
CA LYS A 231 1.05 6.27 -31.38
C LYS A 231 1.07 5.22 -30.24
N ILE A 232 0.49 4.05 -30.47
CA ILE A 232 0.47 2.94 -29.50
C ILE A 232 1.31 1.80 -30.08
N GLY A 233 2.38 1.43 -29.39
CA GLY A 233 3.20 0.25 -29.71
C GLY A 233 2.62 -1.01 -29.08
N LYS A 234 2.94 -2.17 -29.64
CA LYS A 234 2.49 -3.47 -29.15
C LYS A 234 3.68 -4.36 -28.80
N GLY A 235 3.70 -4.83 -27.55
CA GLY A 235 4.68 -5.79 -27.05
C GLY A 235 6.02 -5.17 -26.60
N ILE A 236 6.79 -5.99 -25.86
CA ILE A 236 8.02 -5.57 -25.21
C ILE A 236 9.12 -5.14 -26.22
N ASN A 237 9.14 -5.75 -27.41
CA ASN A 237 10.11 -5.41 -28.42
C ASN A 237 9.90 -4.00 -28.98
N GLN A 238 8.64 -3.60 -29.22
CA GLN A 238 8.33 -2.24 -29.66
C GLN A 238 8.59 -1.20 -28.57
N LEU A 239 8.41 -1.57 -27.30
CA LEU A 239 8.78 -0.72 -26.17
C LEU A 239 10.31 -0.55 -26.09
N ALA A 240 11.08 -1.62 -26.23
CA ALA A 240 12.54 -1.58 -26.26
C ALA A 240 13.06 -0.70 -27.42
N ASP A 241 12.56 -0.90 -28.63
CA ASP A 241 12.90 -0.10 -29.81
C ASP A 241 12.53 1.40 -29.63
N TRP A 242 11.46 1.67 -28.89
CA TRP A 242 11.05 3.03 -28.59
C TRP A 242 11.97 3.67 -27.55
N ILE A 243 12.34 2.92 -26.51
CA ILE A 243 13.29 3.35 -25.47
C ILE A 243 14.65 3.69 -26.06
N GLU A 244 15.17 2.84 -26.94
CA GLU A 244 16.47 3.08 -27.61
C GLU A 244 16.49 4.35 -28.47
N LYS A 245 15.34 4.76 -29.01
CA LYS A 245 15.21 5.95 -29.87
C LYS A 245 15.03 7.26 -29.10
N HIS A 246 14.84 7.20 -27.79
CA HIS A 246 14.55 8.37 -26.97
C HIS A 246 15.61 8.53 -25.88
N SER A 247 16.37 9.62 -25.95
CA SER A 247 17.49 9.90 -25.03
C SER A 247 17.06 10.28 -23.60
N GLN A 248 15.79 10.63 -23.40
CA GLN A 248 15.20 10.93 -22.10
C GLN A 248 13.79 10.37 -22.02
N ILE A 249 13.57 9.48 -21.05
CA ILE A 249 12.25 8.90 -20.75
C ILE A 249 11.91 9.30 -19.31
N LYS A 250 10.82 10.00 -19.14
CA LYS A 250 10.25 10.27 -17.82
C LYS A 250 9.02 9.37 -17.66
N ILE A 251 9.08 8.46 -16.70
CA ILE A 251 7.91 7.69 -16.28
C ILE A 251 7.35 8.43 -15.08
N ASP A 252 6.23 9.10 -15.27
CA ASP A 252 5.48 9.69 -14.16
C ASP A 252 4.70 8.56 -13.48
N GLY A 253 5.16 8.18 -12.29
CA GLY A 253 4.42 7.37 -11.36
C GLY A 253 4.04 8.21 -10.16
N TYR A 254 2.83 8.03 -9.67
CA TYR A 254 2.35 8.65 -8.42
C TYR A 254 3.11 8.12 -7.22
#